data_7c41658177fb2e4308671bb3f153ea2f
#
_entry.id   7c41658177fb2e4308671bb3f153ea2f
#
_cell.length_a   1.000
_cell.length_b   1.000
_cell.length_c   1.000
_cell.angle_alpha   90.00
_cell.angle_beta   90.00
_cell.angle_gamma   90.00
#
_symmetry.space_group_name_H-M   'P 1'
#
loop_
_entity.id
_entity.type
_entity.pdbx_description
1 polymer ?
#
loop_
_entity_poly.entity_id
_entity_poly.type
_entity_poly.pdbx_seq_one_letter_code
_entity_poly.pdbx_strand_id
1 'polypeptide(L)'
;MEQVDYNCIFCAIAAKRAPAAIVYESADALAFLDIHPVMEGHTLVIPKKHCRNLFDLDDESGKAVMHAARIVARALRAAFSADGLTVLQSNERAGGQAVFHYHAHLAPRFFNDGLMARMETERQLAWRARGNPTREELERVAEKIRAHIKED
;
A
#
# COMPACT_ATOMS: atom_id res chain seq x y z
N MET A 1 25.19 0.17 -7.51
CA MET A 1 24.65 1.51 -7.19
C MET A 1 23.13 1.41 -7.25
N GLU A 2 22.46 1.70 -6.14
CA GLU A 2 21.00 1.79 -6.14
C GLU A 2 20.59 2.92 -7.10
N GLN A 3 19.74 2.62 -8.06
CA GLN A 3 19.10 3.64 -8.90
C GLN A 3 18.11 4.43 -8.04
N VAL A 4 18.57 5.51 -7.44
CA VAL A 4 17.70 6.46 -6.74
C VAL A 4 17.24 7.49 -7.77
N ASP A 5 15.97 7.45 -8.14
CA ASP A 5 15.38 8.54 -8.90
C ASP A 5 15.05 9.69 -7.94
N TYR A 6 15.81 10.77 -8.00
CA TYR A 6 15.63 11.95 -7.14
C TYR A 6 14.27 12.65 -7.33
N ASN A 7 13.60 12.43 -8.43
CA ASN A 7 12.27 13.00 -8.73
C ASN A 7 11.12 12.07 -8.32
N CYS A 8 11.41 10.85 -7.87
CA CYS A 8 10.41 9.88 -7.48
C CYS A 8 10.03 10.05 -6.00
N ILE A 9 8.75 10.31 -5.73
CA ILE A 9 8.25 10.45 -4.35
C ILE A 9 8.44 9.16 -3.54
N PHE A 10 8.29 7.97 -4.16
CA PHE A 10 8.47 6.70 -3.45
C PHE A 10 9.93 6.41 -3.15
N CYS A 11 10.85 6.80 -4.01
CA CYS A 11 12.29 6.80 -3.69
C CYS A 11 12.61 7.74 -2.53
N ALA A 12 11.98 8.91 -2.49
CA ALA A 12 12.16 9.86 -1.39
C ALA A 12 11.63 9.30 -0.06
N ILE A 13 10.49 8.60 -0.08
CA ILE A 13 9.92 7.93 1.10
C ILE A 13 10.85 6.79 1.56
N ALA A 14 11.30 5.93 0.65
CA ALA A 14 12.22 4.83 0.96
C ALA A 14 13.55 5.33 1.56
N ALA A 15 14.03 6.48 1.09
CA ALA A 15 15.23 7.14 1.61
C ALA A 15 14.97 8.02 2.86
N LYS A 16 13.75 8.02 3.40
CA LYS A 16 13.34 8.84 4.57
C LYS A 16 13.48 10.35 4.36
N ARG A 17 13.47 10.80 3.09
CA ARG A 17 13.49 12.23 2.69
C ARG A 17 12.09 12.82 2.54
N ALA A 18 11.08 11.97 2.42
CA ALA A 18 9.66 12.37 2.40
C ALA A 18 8.88 11.57 3.46
N PRO A 19 7.87 12.18 4.09
CA PRO A 19 7.09 11.54 5.13
C PRO A 19 6.11 10.51 4.55
N ALA A 20 5.91 9.42 5.28
CA ALA A 20 4.83 8.45 5.06
C ALA A 20 4.48 7.75 6.37
N ALA A 21 3.25 7.24 6.47
CA ALA A 21 2.83 6.40 7.58
C ALA A 21 3.29 4.96 7.33
N ILE A 22 4.45 4.60 7.85
CA ILE A 22 5.12 3.32 7.61
C ILE A 22 4.42 2.20 8.38
N VAL A 23 4.10 1.13 7.68
CA VAL A 23 3.47 -0.08 8.22
C VAL A 23 4.50 -1.19 8.45
N TYR A 24 5.39 -1.38 7.49
CA TYR A 24 6.42 -2.41 7.54
C TYR A 24 7.65 -1.99 6.73
N GLU A 25 8.82 -2.38 7.16
CA GLU A 25 10.09 -2.12 6.48
C GLU A 25 11.01 -3.34 6.60
N SER A 26 11.59 -3.73 5.49
CA SER A 26 12.69 -4.70 5.41
C SER A 26 13.91 -4.07 4.75
N ALA A 27 14.97 -4.84 4.53
CA ALA A 27 16.13 -4.35 3.81
C ALA A 27 15.78 -3.83 2.41
N ASP A 28 14.90 -4.53 1.68
CA ASP A 28 14.66 -4.32 0.26
C ASP A 28 13.23 -3.87 -0.09
N ALA A 29 12.31 -3.87 0.88
CA ALA A 29 10.93 -3.46 0.67
C ALA A 29 10.42 -2.53 1.77
N LEU A 30 9.41 -1.73 1.42
CA LEU A 30 8.74 -0.80 2.30
C LEU A 30 7.24 -0.87 2.09
N ALA A 31 6.46 -0.85 3.16
CA ALA A 31 5.01 -0.72 3.13
C ALA A 31 4.57 0.51 3.91
N PHE A 32 3.70 1.32 3.32
CA PHE A 32 3.16 2.54 3.92
C PHE A 32 1.73 2.79 3.45
N LEU A 33 0.98 3.57 4.20
CA LEU A 33 -0.40 3.86 3.88
C LEU A 33 -0.54 4.81 2.69
N ASP A 34 -1.50 4.53 1.82
CA ASP A 34 -1.91 5.42 0.75
C ASP A 34 -2.55 6.69 1.35
N ILE A 35 -2.13 7.86 0.87
CA ILE A 35 -2.70 9.15 1.31
C ILE A 35 -4.06 9.44 0.71
N HIS A 36 -4.47 8.69 -0.34
CA HIS A 36 -5.80 8.72 -0.97
C HIS A 36 -6.45 7.34 -0.87
N PRO A 37 -6.69 6.83 0.34
CA PRO A 37 -7.11 5.45 0.52
C PRO A 37 -8.52 5.21 0.00
N VAL A 38 -8.73 4.08 -0.68
CA VAL A 38 -10.06 3.63 -1.08
C VAL A 38 -10.84 3.01 0.08
N MET A 39 -10.11 2.61 1.12
CA MET A 39 -10.64 2.03 2.35
C MET A 39 -9.63 2.25 3.48
N GLU A 40 -10.09 2.30 4.74
CA GLU A 40 -9.19 2.36 5.88
C GLU A 40 -8.21 1.16 5.85
N GLY A 41 -6.92 1.44 5.98
CA GLY A 41 -5.87 0.43 5.89
C GLY A 41 -5.33 0.19 4.49
N HIS A 42 -5.79 0.89 3.46
CA HIS A 42 -5.21 0.81 2.11
C HIS A 42 -3.71 1.11 2.16
N THR A 43 -2.91 0.09 1.90
CA THR A 43 -1.46 0.10 2.04
C THR A 43 -0.80 -0.10 0.68
N LEU A 44 0.31 0.59 0.46
CA LEU A 44 1.19 0.39 -0.69
C LEU A 44 2.41 -0.40 -0.25
N VAL A 45 2.85 -1.35 -1.07
CA VAL A 45 4.10 -2.09 -0.88
C VAL A 45 5.00 -1.83 -2.08
N ILE A 46 6.20 -1.34 -1.82
CA ILE A 46 7.17 -0.98 -2.85
C ILE A 46 8.51 -1.69 -2.64
N PRO A 47 9.30 -1.96 -3.69
CA PRO A 47 10.72 -2.21 -3.54
C PRO A 47 11.43 -0.89 -3.18
N LYS A 48 12.47 -0.94 -2.35
CA LYS A 48 13.29 0.24 -2.06
C LYS A 48 14.12 0.66 -3.28
N LYS A 49 14.57 -0.32 -4.06
CA LYS A 49 15.19 -0.08 -5.36
C LYS A 49 14.16 0.47 -6.34
N HIS A 50 14.51 1.51 -7.09
CA HIS A 50 13.63 2.04 -8.11
C HIS A 50 13.46 1.05 -9.26
N CYS A 51 12.22 0.59 -9.45
CA CYS A 51 11.76 -0.12 -10.63
C CYS A 51 10.50 0.61 -11.10
N ARG A 52 10.41 0.92 -12.39
CA ARG A 52 9.27 1.69 -12.92
C ARG A 52 7.93 0.95 -12.71
N ASN A 53 7.93 -0.33 -13.07
CA ASN A 53 6.74 -1.19 -12.95
C ASN A 53 7.14 -2.67 -13.11
N LEU A 54 6.16 -3.55 -13.36
CA LEU A 54 6.39 -5.00 -13.46
C LEU A 54 7.34 -5.38 -14.61
N PHE A 55 7.42 -4.57 -15.67
CA PHE A 55 8.23 -4.90 -16.84
C PHE A 55 9.75 -4.80 -16.58
N ASP A 56 10.17 -4.00 -15.60
CA ASP A 56 11.58 -3.85 -15.21
C ASP A 56 11.87 -4.29 -13.76
N LEU A 57 10.88 -4.88 -13.09
CA LEU A 57 11.03 -5.42 -11.74
C LEU A 57 11.96 -6.65 -11.78
N ASP A 58 13.08 -6.58 -11.07
CA ASP A 58 13.97 -7.74 -10.94
C ASP A 58 13.46 -8.77 -9.91
N ASP A 59 13.97 -9.99 -10.00
CA ASP A 59 13.53 -11.11 -9.17
C ASP A 59 13.68 -10.85 -7.66
N GLU A 60 14.78 -10.23 -7.24
CA GLU A 60 15.04 -9.96 -5.82
C GLU A 60 14.06 -8.91 -5.27
N SER A 61 13.83 -7.83 -6.01
CA SER A 61 12.82 -6.83 -5.68
C SER A 61 11.42 -7.43 -5.66
N GLY A 62 11.09 -8.30 -6.62
CA GLY A 62 9.81 -8.99 -6.68
C GLY A 62 9.57 -9.91 -5.48
N LYS A 63 10.58 -10.68 -5.08
CA LYS A 63 10.54 -11.54 -3.88
C LYS A 63 10.35 -10.70 -2.62
N ALA A 64 11.12 -9.62 -2.48
CA ALA A 64 11.05 -8.73 -1.31
C ALA A 64 9.65 -8.10 -1.17
N VAL A 65 9.09 -7.59 -2.26
CA VAL A 65 7.73 -7.01 -2.28
C VAL A 65 6.67 -8.05 -1.93
N MET A 66 6.74 -9.25 -2.51
CA MET A 66 5.75 -10.30 -2.23
C MET A 66 5.85 -10.80 -0.79
N HIS A 67 7.07 -10.92 -0.24
CA HIS A 67 7.29 -11.27 1.15
C HIS A 67 6.66 -10.21 2.09
N ALA A 68 6.96 -8.93 1.86
CA ALA A 68 6.40 -7.83 2.63
C ALA A 68 4.87 -7.77 2.50
N ALA A 69 4.33 -7.93 1.28
CA ALA A 69 2.90 -7.94 1.03
C ALA A 69 2.17 -9.03 1.81
N ARG A 70 2.75 -10.24 1.91
CA ARG A 70 2.20 -11.35 2.69
C ARG A 70 2.13 -11.04 4.18
N ILE A 71 3.20 -10.47 4.74
CA ILE A 71 3.25 -10.06 6.16
C ILE A 71 2.19 -8.99 6.44
N VAL A 72 2.16 -7.95 5.63
CA VAL A 72 1.21 -6.83 5.78
C VAL A 72 -0.24 -7.27 5.56
N ALA A 73 -0.50 -8.15 4.60
CA ALA A 73 -1.84 -8.69 4.34
C ALA A 73 -2.42 -9.41 5.58
N ARG A 74 -1.61 -10.23 6.25
CA ARG A 74 -2.01 -10.89 7.50
C ARG A 74 -2.31 -9.87 8.61
N ALA A 75 -1.47 -8.85 8.73
CA ALA A 75 -1.67 -7.78 9.71
C ALA A 75 -2.94 -6.96 9.43
N LEU A 76 -3.20 -6.62 8.16
CA LEU A 76 -4.43 -5.93 7.75
C LEU A 76 -5.68 -6.76 8.09
N ARG A 77 -5.66 -8.06 7.78
CA ARG A 77 -6.76 -8.95 8.11
C ARG A 77 -7.03 -8.98 9.62
N ALA A 78 -5.99 -9.08 10.43
CA ALA A 78 -6.11 -9.13 11.88
C ALA A 78 -6.54 -7.77 12.47
N ALA A 79 -5.92 -6.67 12.04
CA ALA A 79 -6.18 -5.33 12.57
C ALA A 79 -7.61 -4.84 12.31
N PHE A 80 -8.18 -5.21 11.17
CA PHE A 80 -9.51 -4.75 10.75
C PHE A 80 -10.58 -5.83 10.80
N SER A 81 -10.25 -7.06 11.20
CA SER A 81 -11.15 -8.23 11.09
C SER A 81 -11.73 -8.34 9.68
N ALA A 82 -10.87 -8.14 8.68
CA ALA A 82 -11.30 -8.10 7.29
C ALA A 82 -11.73 -9.47 6.78
N ASP A 83 -12.82 -9.49 6.01
CA ASP A 83 -13.35 -10.72 5.38
C ASP A 83 -12.45 -11.21 4.24
N GLY A 84 -11.74 -10.27 3.59
CA GLY A 84 -10.84 -10.56 2.49
C GLY A 84 -9.83 -9.44 2.27
N LEU A 85 -9.07 -9.56 1.18
CA LEU A 85 -8.09 -8.57 0.76
C LEU A 85 -8.03 -8.52 -0.76
N THR A 86 -7.93 -7.32 -1.32
CA THR A 86 -7.63 -7.14 -2.73
C THR A 86 -6.19 -6.69 -2.89
N VAL A 87 -5.48 -7.35 -3.80
CA VAL A 87 -4.15 -6.94 -4.26
C VAL A 87 -4.30 -6.43 -5.68
N LEU A 88 -3.84 -5.21 -5.95
CA LEU A 88 -3.87 -4.60 -7.27
C LEU A 88 -2.50 -4.00 -7.58
N GLN A 89 -2.05 -4.17 -8.81
CA GLN A 89 -0.83 -3.55 -9.32
C GLN A 89 -1.08 -3.08 -10.75
N SER A 90 -0.67 -1.87 -11.09
CA SER A 90 -0.91 -1.25 -12.39
C SER A 90 0.39 -0.90 -13.07
N ASN A 91 0.45 -1.12 -14.39
CA ASN A 91 1.64 -0.91 -15.21
C ASN A 91 1.32 0.02 -16.37
N GLU A 92 2.08 1.10 -16.49
CA GLU A 92 1.93 2.19 -17.44
C GLU A 92 0.57 2.93 -17.32
N ARG A 93 0.45 4.07 -17.98
CA ARG A 93 -0.77 4.88 -17.92
C ARG A 93 -2.00 4.14 -18.41
N ALA A 94 -1.85 3.34 -19.46
CA ALA A 94 -2.96 2.54 -19.98
C ALA A 94 -3.45 1.48 -18.98
N GLY A 95 -2.58 1.02 -18.09
CA GLY A 95 -2.91 0.11 -17.00
C GLY A 95 -3.39 0.82 -15.72
N GLY A 96 -3.44 2.16 -15.71
CA GLY A 96 -3.87 2.94 -14.55
C GLY A 96 -2.75 3.30 -13.56
N GLN A 97 -1.47 3.14 -13.95
CA GLN A 97 -0.35 3.54 -13.11
C GLN A 97 -0.24 5.08 -13.05
N ALA A 98 -0.24 5.63 -11.84
CA ALA A 98 -0.10 7.07 -11.61
C ALA A 98 1.32 7.45 -11.16
N VAL A 99 1.92 6.67 -10.26
CA VAL A 99 3.31 6.86 -9.81
C VAL A 99 4.19 5.81 -10.48
N PHE A 100 5.25 6.27 -11.17
CA PHE A 100 6.14 5.39 -11.93
C PHE A 100 7.30 4.85 -11.07
N HIS A 101 6.92 4.18 -10.02
CA HIS A 101 7.69 3.30 -9.16
C HIS A 101 6.79 2.12 -8.85
N TYR A 102 7.27 0.90 -9.04
CA TYR A 102 6.47 -0.30 -8.78
C TYR A 102 5.84 -0.24 -7.40
N HIS A 103 4.53 -0.43 -7.34
CA HIS A 103 3.81 -0.53 -6.08
C HIS A 103 2.62 -1.46 -6.21
N ALA A 104 2.46 -2.30 -5.21
CA ALA A 104 1.29 -3.14 -5.04
C ALA A 104 0.36 -2.51 -4.02
N HIS A 105 -0.92 -2.38 -4.36
CA HIS A 105 -1.97 -1.95 -3.46
C HIS A 105 -2.50 -3.14 -2.67
N LEU A 106 -2.62 -3.00 -1.36
CA LEU A 106 -3.31 -3.93 -0.47
C LEU A 106 -4.49 -3.22 0.15
N ALA A 107 -5.70 -3.68 -0.11
CA ALA A 107 -6.92 -3.11 0.44
C ALA A 107 -7.69 -4.16 1.24
N PRO A 108 -7.90 -3.98 2.55
CA PRO A 108 -8.76 -4.87 3.32
C PRO A 108 -10.19 -4.77 2.79
N ARG A 109 -10.87 -5.93 2.69
CA ARG A 109 -12.18 -6.03 2.09
C ARG A 109 -13.18 -6.58 3.08
N PHE A 110 -14.42 -6.12 2.91
CA PHE A 110 -15.54 -6.54 3.75
C PHE A 110 -16.73 -6.90 2.89
N PHE A 111 -17.54 -7.85 3.33
CA PHE A 111 -18.82 -8.11 2.68
C PHE A 111 -19.62 -6.80 2.60
N ASN A 112 -20.16 -6.50 1.43
CA ASN A 112 -20.95 -5.29 1.16
C ASN A 112 -20.15 -3.96 1.30
N ASP A 113 -18.84 -3.95 1.09
CA ASP A 113 -18.03 -2.72 1.08
C ASP A 113 -18.21 -1.88 -0.20
N GLY A 114 -18.83 -2.43 -1.24
CA GLY A 114 -19.17 -1.74 -2.48
C GLY A 114 -18.02 -1.55 -3.47
N LEU A 115 -16.78 -1.88 -3.12
CA LEU A 115 -15.63 -1.65 -4.00
C LEU A 115 -15.64 -2.49 -5.28
N MET A 116 -16.29 -3.67 -5.25
CA MET A 116 -16.42 -4.55 -6.43
C MET A 116 -17.83 -4.50 -7.04
N ALA A 117 -18.76 -3.80 -6.40
CA ALA A 117 -20.12 -3.64 -6.92
C ALA A 117 -20.20 -2.43 -7.88
N ARG A 118 -21.07 -2.52 -8.87
CA ARG A 118 -21.41 -1.36 -9.74
C ARG A 118 -22.25 -0.33 -9.01
N MET A 119 -22.73 -0.63 -7.80
CA MET A 119 -23.55 0.25 -6.97
C MET A 119 -22.76 0.65 -5.72
N GLU A 120 -22.81 1.94 -5.41
CA GLU A 120 -22.22 2.45 -4.18
C GLU A 120 -23.02 1.99 -2.95
N THR A 121 -22.31 1.49 -1.94
CA THR A 121 -22.91 1.12 -0.65
C THR A 121 -22.84 2.30 0.33
N GLU A 122 -23.67 2.26 1.37
CA GLU A 122 -23.63 3.26 2.45
C GLU A 122 -22.24 3.38 3.07
N ARG A 123 -21.53 2.25 3.24
CA ARG A 123 -20.16 2.23 3.77
C ARG A 123 -19.19 2.99 2.85
N GLN A 124 -19.28 2.80 1.54
CA GLN A 124 -18.42 3.47 0.56
C GLN A 124 -18.74 4.97 0.49
N LEU A 125 -20.01 5.32 0.51
CA LEU A 125 -20.44 6.73 0.53
C LEU A 125 -19.95 7.43 1.81
N ALA A 126 -20.10 6.79 2.98
CA ALA A 126 -19.61 7.31 4.24
C ALA A 126 -18.08 7.48 4.24
N TRP A 127 -17.35 6.53 3.65
CA TRP A 127 -15.91 6.63 3.53
C TRP A 127 -15.50 7.82 2.64
N ARG A 128 -16.10 7.97 1.46
CA ARG A 128 -15.82 9.08 0.54
C ARG A 128 -16.18 10.45 1.13
N ALA A 129 -17.25 10.52 1.91
CA ALA A 129 -17.69 11.75 2.56
C ALA A 129 -16.71 12.28 3.62
N ARG A 130 -15.84 11.43 4.18
CA ARG A 130 -14.80 11.84 5.14
C ARG A 130 -13.72 12.73 4.52
N GLY A 131 -13.54 12.66 3.20
CA GLY A 131 -12.38 13.24 2.53
C GLY A 131 -11.09 12.47 2.79
N ASN A 132 -9.96 13.03 2.39
CA ASN A 132 -8.65 12.41 2.63
C ASN A 132 -8.28 12.46 4.11
N PRO A 133 -7.73 11.37 4.68
CA PRO A 133 -7.29 11.35 6.06
C PRO A 133 -6.13 12.32 6.28
N THR A 134 -6.05 12.86 7.49
CA THR A 134 -4.90 13.63 7.94
C THR A 134 -3.69 12.71 8.17
N ARG A 135 -2.50 13.29 8.25
CA ARG A 135 -1.29 12.54 8.58
C ARG A 135 -1.40 11.82 9.92
N GLU A 136 -1.99 12.46 10.93
CA GLU A 136 -2.18 11.87 12.26
C GLU A 136 -3.15 10.69 12.22
N GLU A 137 -4.21 10.79 11.42
CA GLU A 137 -5.14 9.67 11.21
C GLU A 137 -4.46 8.49 10.52
N LEU A 138 -3.65 8.76 9.49
CA LEU A 138 -2.86 7.72 8.82
C LEU A 138 -1.86 7.06 9.79
N GLU A 139 -1.19 7.83 10.64
CA GLU A 139 -0.24 7.26 11.61
C GLU A 139 -0.95 6.38 12.65
N ARG A 140 -2.12 6.77 13.15
CA ARG A 140 -2.93 5.91 14.03
C ARG A 140 -3.32 4.59 13.35
N VAL A 141 -3.68 4.65 12.09
CA VAL A 141 -4.01 3.44 11.30
C VAL A 141 -2.76 2.58 11.12
N ALA A 142 -1.61 3.18 10.81
CA ALA A 142 -0.34 2.46 10.69
C ALA A 142 0.06 1.77 12.01
N GLU A 143 -0.08 2.44 13.14
CA GLU A 143 0.16 1.86 14.47
C GLU A 143 -0.72 0.64 14.73
N LYS A 144 -2.01 0.75 14.39
CA LYS A 144 -2.96 -0.35 14.52
C LYS A 144 -2.53 -1.57 13.69
N ILE A 145 -2.04 -1.36 12.48
CA ILE A 145 -1.55 -2.43 11.61
C ILE A 145 -0.25 -3.01 12.15
N ARG A 146 0.72 -2.15 12.53
CA ARG A 146 2.02 -2.57 13.09
C ARG A 146 1.85 -3.48 14.30
N ALA A 147 0.86 -3.23 15.14
CA ALA A 147 0.57 -4.07 16.31
C ALA A 147 0.24 -5.54 15.94
N HIS A 148 -0.11 -5.80 14.70
CA HIS A 148 -0.44 -7.13 14.20
C HIS A 148 0.62 -7.71 13.24
N ILE A 149 1.73 -6.99 13.01
CA ILE A 149 2.83 -7.51 12.21
C ILE A 149 3.49 -8.68 12.95
N LYS A 150 3.62 -9.79 12.25
CA LYS A 150 4.34 -10.99 12.70
C LYS A 150 5.23 -11.43 11.56
N GLU A 151 6.52 -11.45 11.82
CA GLU A 151 7.50 -12.09 10.94
C GLU A 151 7.58 -13.57 11.32
N ASP A 152 7.59 -14.45 10.31
CA ASP A 152 7.73 -15.91 10.50
C ASP A 152 9.18 -16.27 10.73
#